data_2ab95159cd1ff0d3076ca50c84247b66
#
_entry.id   2ab95159cd1ff0d3076ca50c84247b66
#
_cell.length_a   1.000
_cell.length_b   1.000
_cell.length_c   1.000
_cell.angle_alpha   90.00
_cell.angle_beta   90.00
_cell.angle_gamma   90.00
#
_symmetry.space_group_name_H-M   'P 1'
#
loop_
_entity.id
_entity.type
_entity.pdbx_description
1 polymer ?
#
loop_
_entity_poly.entity_id
_entity_poly.type
_entity_poly.pdbx_seq_one_letter_code
_entity_poly.pdbx_strand_id
1 'polypeptide(L)'
;MQMKNDFNHIQSIYWVFTQLCNDDCDHCYNDSSPFGKRMSESDCMAIIENLPDTVDRLILSGGEPVAEKKLLYAILDRVQEKYNGKTQVMLQTNGDLLNKNIVETLINKGVTRFDIASIDRYHKKAGSRLIELADLFESCGVSGTEKDPLIEGGHYLTENPLSWGYWGASEDMWLGGNWARGKAIKNDIWKKDPDHNFCSILSGARNFLGGHDDIPQEISIQLWKINPCCPGTHFPMGDARKQKVAHVLQRASKNAVFKILNEGTPLEMGVPIGISKQQASLKNKELKNICLYCDHFLKCNKNIIFDENGIKELA
;
A
#
# COMPACT_ATOMS: atom_id res chain seq x y z
N MET A 1 26.09 -4.32 16.37
CA MET A 1 25.43 -3.10 16.94
C MET A 1 23.95 -3.24 16.61
N GLN A 2 23.10 -3.68 17.55
CA GLN A 2 21.65 -3.73 17.30
C GLN A 2 21.16 -2.28 17.19
N MET A 3 20.84 -1.83 15.98
CA MET A 3 20.10 -0.59 15.82
C MET A 3 18.79 -0.78 16.60
N LYS A 4 18.56 0.04 17.62
CA LYS A 4 17.21 0.23 18.17
C LYS A 4 16.42 0.89 17.03
N ASN A 5 15.73 0.09 16.24
CA ASN A 5 14.77 0.65 15.29
C ASN A 5 13.69 1.32 16.12
N ASP A 6 13.79 2.63 16.20
CA ASP A 6 12.73 3.46 16.72
C ASP A 6 11.71 3.64 15.58
N PHE A 7 10.66 2.81 15.58
CA PHE A 7 9.59 2.86 14.60
C PHE A 7 8.73 4.13 14.70
N ASN A 8 9.19 5.16 15.40
CA ASN A 8 8.58 6.50 15.41
C ASN A 8 8.93 7.31 14.15
N HIS A 9 9.86 6.83 13.32
CA HIS A 9 10.11 7.33 11.96
C HIS A 9 9.90 6.21 10.95
N ILE A 10 9.10 6.44 9.92
CA ILE A 10 8.86 5.53 8.79
C ILE A 10 8.96 6.31 7.48
N GLN A 11 9.68 5.75 6.50
CA GLN A 11 9.86 6.40 5.20
C GLN A 11 8.56 6.49 4.40
N SER A 12 7.74 5.43 4.38
CA SER A 12 6.51 5.41 3.58
C SER A 12 5.38 4.66 4.25
N ILE A 13 4.20 5.27 4.20
CA ILE A 13 2.94 4.61 4.58
C ILE A 13 1.98 4.69 3.40
N TYR A 14 1.53 3.53 2.92
CA TYR A 14 0.47 3.40 1.93
C TYR A 14 -0.87 3.16 2.65
N TRP A 15 -1.78 4.12 2.58
CA TRP A 15 -3.07 4.04 3.29
C TRP A 15 -4.26 4.04 2.33
N VAL A 16 -4.94 2.89 2.26
CA VAL A 16 -6.25 2.72 1.61
C VAL A 16 -7.32 3.07 2.64
N PHE A 17 -7.82 4.31 2.63
CA PHE A 17 -8.80 4.76 3.62
C PHE A 17 -10.26 4.53 3.22
N THR A 18 -10.52 4.11 1.98
CA THR A 18 -11.86 3.80 1.49
C THR A 18 -11.83 2.71 0.43
N GLN A 19 -12.87 1.89 0.35
CA GLN A 19 -13.13 1.00 -0.78
C GLN A 19 -14.26 1.54 -1.69
N LEU A 20 -14.82 2.73 -1.39
CA LEU A 20 -15.72 3.41 -2.32
C LEU A 20 -14.94 3.80 -3.57
N CYS A 21 -15.49 3.51 -4.75
CA CYS A 21 -14.91 3.86 -6.04
C CYS A 21 -16.04 4.26 -6.99
N ASN A 22 -15.75 5.18 -7.89
CA ASN A 22 -16.66 5.50 -9.00
C ASN A 22 -16.63 4.45 -10.12
N ASP A 23 -15.68 3.51 -10.05
CA ASP A 23 -15.54 2.40 -11.00
C ASP A 23 -15.69 1.04 -10.31
N ASP A 24 -15.88 -0.01 -11.12
CA ASP A 24 -16.08 -1.40 -10.69
C ASP A 24 -15.18 -2.34 -11.50
N CYS A 25 -13.85 -2.15 -11.35
CA CYS A 25 -12.86 -2.88 -12.13
C CYS A 25 -12.78 -4.36 -11.74
N ASP A 26 -12.81 -5.25 -12.72
CA ASP A 26 -12.77 -6.71 -12.52
C ASP A 26 -11.47 -7.20 -11.88
N HIS A 27 -10.36 -6.48 -12.10
CA HIS A 27 -9.03 -6.80 -11.57
C HIS A 27 -8.73 -6.16 -10.20
N CYS A 28 -9.67 -5.45 -9.59
CA CYS A 28 -9.42 -4.68 -8.38
C CYS A 28 -9.00 -5.57 -7.20
N TYR A 29 -7.74 -5.47 -6.79
CA TYR A 29 -7.20 -6.21 -5.66
C TYR A 29 -7.78 -5.75 -4.31
N ASN A 30 -8.26 -4.52 -4.23
CA ASN A 30 -8.81 -3.90 -3.03
C ASN A 30 -10.31 -4.16 -2.85
N ASP A 31 -10.95 -4.89 -3.76
CA ASP A 31 -12.41 -5.17 -3.75
C ASP A 31 -13.27 -3.90 -3.74
N SER A 32 -12.79 -2.84 -4.39
CA SER A 32 -13.44 -1.53 -4.43
C SER A 32 -14.59 -1.51 -5.44
N SER A 33 -15.63 -0.74 -5.13
CA SER A 33 -16.82 -0.59 -5.98
C SER A 33 -17.62 0.66 -5.59
N PRO A 34 -18.67 1.05 -6.35
CA PRO A 34 -19.61 2.10 -5.94
C PRO A 34 -20.34 1.84 -4.62
N PHE A 35 -20.26 0.60 -4.11
CA PHE A 35 -20.81 0.18 -2.82
C PHE A 35 -19.72 -0.28 -1.84
N GLY A 36 -18.47 0.08 -2.10
CA GLY A 36 -17.32 -0.29 -1.29
C GLY A 36 -17.41 0.19 0.16
N LYS A 37 -16.68 -0.46 1.04
CA LYS A 37 -16.63 -0.09 2.46
C LYS A 37 -16.05 1.31 2.64
N ARG A 38 -16.64 2.06 3.56
CA ARG A 38 -16.23 3.41 3.92
C ARG A 38 -15.81 3.42 5.38
N MET A 39 -14.82 4.23 5.70
CA MET A 39 -14.46 4.50 7.09
C MET A 39 -15.23 5.71 7.62
N SER A 40 -15.42 5.75 8.93
CA SER A 40 -15.89 6.96 9.60
C SER A 40 -14.75 7.98 9.72
N GLU A 41 -15.10 9.27 9.79
CA GLU A 41 -14.11 10.31 10.03
C GLU A 41 -13.37 10.08 11.36
N SER A 42 -14.11 9.68 12.42
CA SER A 42 -13.52 9.37 13.72
C SER A 42 -12.49 8.25 13.68
N ASP A 43 -12.75 7.18 12.90
CA ASP A 43 -11.76 6.11 12.69
C ASP A 43 -10.52 6.62 11.97
N CYS A 44 -10.69 7.47 10.95
CA CYS A 44 -9.56 8.05 10.22
C CYS A 44 -8.72 8.95 11.11
N MET A 45 -9.36 9.79 11.95
CA MET A 45 -8.65 10.64 12.91
C MET A 45 -7.89 9.78 13.93
N ALA A 46 -8.49 8.72 14.46
CA ALA A 46 -7.83 7.80 15.38
C ALA A 46 -6.60 7.12 14.73
N ILE A 47 -6.68 6.76 13.45
CA ILE A 47 -5.54 6.23 12.71
C ILE A 47 -4.43 7.27 12.61
N ILE A 48 -4.74 8.51 12.22
CA ILE A 48 -3.72 9.56 12.10
C ILE A 48 -3.00 9.79 13.43
N GLU A 49 -3.72 9.78 14.56
CA GLU A 49 -3.10 9.89 15.89
C GLU A 49 -2.14 8.73 16.18
N ASN A 50 -2.43 7.54 15.69
CA ASN A 50 -1.64 6.33 15.90
C ASN A 50 -0.51 6.14 14.86
N LEU A 51 -0.42 6.99 13.82
CA LEU A 51 0.74 6.99 12.92
C LEU A 51 2.01 7.42 13.66
N PRO A 52 3.20 7.05 13.17
CA PRO A 52 4.49 7.48 13.72
C PRO A 52 4.61 9.00 13.82
N ASP A 53 5.52 9.45 14.68
CA ASP A 53 5.78 10.89 14.88
C ASP A 53 6.39 11.55 13.64
N THR A 54 7.11 10.78 12.82
CA THR A 54 7.69 11.20 11.55
C THR A 54 7.35 10.20 10.47
N VAL A 55 6.82 10.68 9.36
CA VAL A 55 6.55 9.94 8.14
C VAL A 55 7.05 10.76 6.96
N ASP A 56 8.02 10.25 6.20
CA ASP A 56 8.57 11.02 5.08
C ASP A 56 7.54 11.15 3.96
N ARG A 57 6.79 10.07 3.69
CA ARG A 57 5.76 10.02 2.67
C ARG A 57 4.51 9.29 3.14
N LEU A 58 3.36 9.93 2.95
CA LEU A 58 2.04 9.33 3.13
C LEU A 58 1.34 9.22 1.78
N ILE A 59 1.09 8.00 1.32
CA ILE A 59 0.34 7.72 0.10
C ILE A 59 -1.12 7.48 0.50
N LEU A 60 -1.99 8.43 0.15
CA LEU A 60 -3.43 8.28 0.33
C LEU A 60 -4.03 7.61 -0.91
N SER A 61 -4.65 6.47 -0.70
CA SER A 61 -5.24 5.65 -1.74
C SER A 61 -6.60 5.10 -1.28
N GLY A 62 -7.24 4.34 -2.14
CA GLY A 62 -8.54 3.76 -1.81
C GLY A 62 -9.08 2.90 -2.93
N GLY A 63 -10.41 2.88 -3.02
CA GLY A 63 -11.10 2.69 -4.28
C GLY A 63 -10.81 3.89 -5.16
N GLU A 64 -11.54 4.98 -4.90
CA GLU A 64 -11.23 6.30 -5.44
C GLU A 64 -11.29 7.34 -4.32
N PRO A 65 -10.14 7.88 -3.89
CA PRO A 65 -10.10 8.88 -2.81
C PRO A 65 -10.99 10.10 -3.06
N VAL A 66 -11.07 10.56 -4.30
CA VAL A 66 -11.86 11.74 -4.67
C VAL A 66 -13.37 11.48 -4.64
N ALA A 67 -13.82 10.21 -4.65
CA ALA A 67 -15.22 9.88 -4.41
C ALA A 67 -15.65 10.18 -2.95
N GLU A 68 -14.69 10.19 -2.01
CA GLU A 68 -14.86 10.53 -0.59
C GLU A 68 -14.29 11.92 -0.25
N LYS A 69 -14.51 12.93 -1.09
CA LYS A 69 -13.87 14.25 -0.97
C LYS A 69 -13.90 14.85 0.44
N LYS A 70 -15.05 14.78 1.13
CA LYS A 70 -15.17 15.36 2.48
C LYS A 70 -14.22 14.70 3.47
N LEU A 71 -14.19 13.37 3.45
CA LEU A 71 -13.30 12.59 4.30
C LEU A 71 -11.84 12.79 3.91
N LEU A 72 -11.52 12.78 2.61
CA LEU A 72 -10.19 13.07 2.10
C LEU A 72 -9.68 14.44 2.59
N TYR A 73 -10.50 15.46 2.49
CA TYR A 73 -10.13 16.82 2.93
C TYR A 73 -9.89 16.90 4.45
N ALA A 74 -10.73 16.24 5.25
CA ALA A 74 -10.53 16.15 6.70
C ALA A 74 -9.24 15.39 7.06
N ILE A 75 -8.93 14.30 6.35
CA ILE A 75 -7.66 13.56 6.50
C ILE A 75 -6.48 14.47 6.18
N LEU A 76 -6.51 15.20 5.05
CA LEU A 76 -5.43 16.09 4.63
C LEU A 76 -5.21 17.20 5.66
N ASP A 77 -6.26 17.87 6.14
CA ASP A 77 -6.17 18.91 7.16
C ASP A 77 -5.50 18.35 8.43
N ARG A 78 -5.93 17.18 8.91
CA ARG A 78 -5.34 16.57 10.12
C ARG A 78 -3.89 16.11 9.92
N VAL A 79 -3.54 15.63 8.73
CA VAL A 79 -2.16 15.28 8.38
C VAL A 79 -1.27 16.53 8.38
N GLN A 80 -1.74 17.64 7.80
CA GLN A 80 -1.01 18.91 7.82
C GLN A 80 -0.81 19.43 9.25
N GLU A 81 -1.82 19.36 10.11
CA GLU A 81 -1.71 19.71 11.53
C GLU A 81 -0.67 18.86 12.25
N LYS A 82 -0.73 17.52 12.07
CA LYS A 82 0.17 16.60 12.77
C LYS A 82 1.62 16.76 12.34
N TYR A 83 1.88 16.86 11.06
CA TYR A 83 3.25 16.83 10.51
C TYR A 83 3.79 18.20 10.13
N ASN A 84 2.97 19.26 10.26
CA ASN A 84 3.38 20.65 9.96
C ASN A 84 4.05 20.79 8.57
N GLY A 85 3.46 20.17 7.54
CA GLY A 85 3.93 20.22 6.17
C GLY A 85 5.24 19.44 5.88
N LYS A 86 5.78 18.69 6.83
CA LYS A 86 7.04 17.95 6.65
C LYS A 86 6.87 16.61 5.96
N THR A 87 5.67 16.05 5.93
CA THR A 87 5.35 14.80 5.26
C THR A 87 4.97 15.07 3.81
N GLN A 88 5.62 14.40 2.86
CA GLN A 88 5.16 14.41 1.47
C GLN A 88 3.82 13.66 1.39
N VAL A 89 2.79 14.33 0.92
CA VAL A 89 1.47 13.71 0.70
C VAL A 89 1.28 13.39 -0.78
N MET A 90 1.07 12.13 -1.05
CA MET A 90 0.87 11.58 -2.37
C MET A 90 -0.56 11.06 -2.50
N LEU A 91 -1.27 11.44 -3.54
CA LEU A 91 -2.61 10.96 -3.82
C LEU A 91 -2.58 9.96 -4.99
N GLN A 92 -3.00 8.73 -4.73
CA GLN A 92 -3.19 7.73 -5.76
C GLN A 92 -4.67 7.67 -6.16
N THR A 93 -4.97 7.96 -7.41
CA THR A 93 -6.34 8.12 -7.93
C THR A 93 -6.47 7.54 -9.34
N ASN A 94 -7.67 7.14 -9.74
CA ASN A 94 -7.94 6.82 -11.14
C ASN A 94 -8.05 8.09 -12.02
N GLY A 95 -8.10 9.26 -11.41
CA GLY A 95 -8.15 10.56 -12.07
C GLY A 95 -9.51 10.94 -12.66
N ASP A 96 -10.50 10.05 -12.68
CA ASP A 96 -11.81 10.28 -13.34
C ASP A 96 -12.61 11.43 -12.76
N LEU A 97 -12.46 11.69 -11.50
CA LEU A 97 -13.17 12.72 -10.77
C LEU A 97 -12.36 14.01 -10.63
N LEU A 98 -11.15 14.06 -11.16
CA LEU A 98 -10.31 15.25 -11.12
C LEU A 98 -10.84 16.32 -12.08
N ASN A 99 -10.77 17.56 -11.64
CA ASN A 99 -10.91 18.77 -12.42
C ASN A 99 -10.04 19.85 -11.78
N LYS A 100 -9.87 20.99 -12.45
CA LYS A 100 -8.99 22.08 -12.03
C LYS A 100 -9.23 22.49 -10.57
N ASN A 101 -10.47 22.77 -10.20
CA ASN A 101 -10.82 23.19 -8.84
C ASN A 101 -10.48 22.14 -7.78
N ILE A 102 -10.68 20.85 -8.08
CA ILE A 102 -10.33 19.75 -7.17
C ILE A 102 -8.81 19.64 -7.04
N VAL A 103 -8.06 19.68 -8.15
CA VAL A 103 -6.59 19.62 -8.13
C VAL A 103 -6.00 20.78 -7.33
N GLU A 104 -6.43 22.00 -7.60
CA GLU A 104 -5.99 23.20 -6.85
C GLU A 104 -6.35 23.10 -5.36
N THR A 105 -7.54 22.58 -5.01
CA THR A 105 -7.92 22.36 -3.61
C THR A 105 -7.02 21.33 -2.93
N LEU A 106 -6.70 20.23 -3.61
CA LEU A 106 -5.82 19.18 -3.08
C LEU A 106 -4.39 19.71 -2.87
N ILE A 107 -3.87 20.50 -3.80
CA ILE A 107 -2.57 21.18 -3.67
C ILE A 107 -2.56 22.11 -2.45
N ASN A 108 -3.59 22.94 -2.31
CA ASN A 108 -3.72 23.86 -1.17
C ASN A 108 -3.85 23.13 0.18
N LYS A 109 -4.30 21.85 0.16
CA LYS A 109 -4.36 20.97 1.34
C LYS A 109 -3.10 20.12 1.52
N GLY A 110 -2.04 20.40 0.76
CA GLY A 110 -0.72 19.81 0.93
C GLY A 110 -0.45 18.54 0.13
N VAL A 111 -1.28 18.19 -0.84
CA VAL A 111 -0.93 17.13 -1.82
C VAL A 111 0.18 17.67 -2.72
N THR A 112 1.30 16.95 -2.75
CA THR A 112 2.47 17.34 -3.55
C THR A 112 2.70 16.41 -4.74
N ARG A 113 2.09 15.21 -4.72
CA ARG A 113 2.20 14.28 -5.83
C ARG A 113 0.88 13.59 -6.12
N PHE A 114 0.61 13.45 -7.42
CA PHE A 114 -0.54 12.70 -7.93
C PHE A 114 -0.04 11.48 -8.72
N ASP A 115 -0.48 10.29 -8.33
CA ASP A 115 -0.22 9.07 -9.07
C ASP A 115 -1.51 8.54 -9.69
N ILE A 116 -1.51 8.47 -11.01
CA ILE A 116 -2.67 8.00 -11.77
C ILE A 116 -2.54 6.50 -12.03
N ALA A 117 -3.47 5.75 -11.47
CA ALA A 117 -3.47 4.28 -11.49
C ALA A 117 -4.43 3.67 -12.55
N SER A 118 -4.84 4.44 -13.55
CA SER A 118 -5.87 4.04 -14.52
C SER A 118 -5.43 4.06 -15.97
N ILE A 119 -4.18 4.35 -16.24
CA ILE A 119 -3.66 4.43 -17.61
C ILE A 119 -3.10 3.06 -18.00
N ASP A 120 -4.00 2.10 -18.20
CA ASP A 120 -3.68 0.74 -18.60
C ASP A 120 -4.81 0.10 -19.41
N ARG A 121 -4.59 -1.14 -19.89
CA ARG A 121 -5.56 -1.89 -20.69
C ARG A 121 -6.80 -2.37 -19.94
N TYR A 122 -6.80 -2.33 -18.61
CA TYR A 122 -7.90 -2.83 -17.78
C TYR A 122 -8.93 -1.75 -17.45
N HIS A 123 -8.57 -0.48 -17.62
CA HIS A 123 -9.47 0.65 -17.39
C HIS A 123 -10.13 1.13 -18.69
N LYS A 124 -11.42 1.42 -18.62
CA LYS A 124 -12.28 1.69 -19.81
C LYS A 124 -11.88 2.94 -20.60
N LYS A 125 -11.16 3.88 -19.98
CA LYS A 125 -10.84 5.19 -20.55
C LYS A 125 -9.35 5.38 -20.90
N ALA A 126 -8.57 4.33 -21.02
CA ALA A 126 -7.10 4.43 -21.10
C ALA A 126 -6.55 5.30 -22.25
N GLY A 127 -7.18 5.34 -23.41
CA GLY A 127 -6.60 5.93 -24.61
C GLY A 127 -6.42 7.45 -24.60
N SER A 128 -7.49 8.26 -24.47
CA SER A 128 -7.41 9.74 -24.48
C SER A 128 -7.01 10.34 -23.14
N ARG A 129 -7.08 9.53 -22.11
CA ARG A 129 -6.98 9.96 -20.72
C ARG A 129 -5.64 10.58 -20.34
N LEU A 130 -4.55 10.05 -20.88
CA LEU A 130 -3.21 10.57 -20.60
C LEU A 130 -3.09 12.04 -21.03
N ILE A 131 -3.59 12.38 -22.21
CA ILE A 131 -3.56 13.75 -22.75
C ILE A 131 -4.43 14.68 -21.89
N GLU A 132 -5.68 14.28 -21.62
CA GLU A 132 -6.62 15.06 -20.80
C GLU A 132 -6.06 15.37 -19.40
N LEU A 133 -5.41 14.38 -18.78
CA LEU A 133 -4.79 14.56 -17.45
C LEU A 133 -3.51 15.40 -17.52
N ALA A 134 -2.71 15.26 -18.59
CA ALA A 134 -1.53 16.08 -18.78
C ALA A 134 -1.92 17.57 -18.92
N ASP A 135 -2.91 17.89 -19.76
CA ASP A 135 -3.43 19.25 -19.92
C ASP A 135 -4.00 19.81 -18.61
N LEU A 136 -4.75 18.98 -17.86
CA LEU A 136 -5.30 19.36 -16.57
C LEU A 136 -4.19 19.72 -15.58
N PHE A 137 -3.20 18.84 -15.40
CA PHE A 137 -2.12 19.04 -14.45
C PHE A 137 -1.23 20.22 -14.84
N GLU A 138 -0.89 20.37 -16.12
CA GLU A 138 -0.17 21.53 -16.62
C GLU A 138 -0.90 22.84 -16.31
N SER A 139 -2.23 22.87 -16.52
CA SER A 139 -3.05 24.04 -16.20
C SER A 139 -3.07 24.41 -14.71
N CYS A 140 -2.69 23.47 -13.83
CA CYS A 140 -2.57 23.65 -12.38
C CYS A 140 -1.10 23.83 -11.92
N GLY A 141 -0.13 23.91 -12.85
CA GLY A 141 1.28 24.07 -12.53
C GLY A 141 1.93 22.80 -11.94
N VAL A 142 1.33 21.63 -12.17
CA VAL A 142 1.87 20.34 -11.72
C VAL A 142 2.75 19.75 -12.81
N SER A 143 4.02 19.47 -12.48
CA SER A 143 4.97 18.93 -13.45
C SER A 143 4.70 17.46 -13.75
N GLY A 144 4.64 17.08 -15.02
CA GLY A 144 4.51 15.69 -15.44
C GLY A 144 5.84 14.93 -15.45
N THR A 145 5.78 13.62 -15.28
CA THR A 145 6.87 12.72 -15.58
C THR A 145 6.45 11.86 -16.76
N GLU A 146 7.13 11.94 -17.88
CA GLU A 146 6.88 11.12 -19.06
C GLU A 146 7.29 9.66 -18.87
N LYS A 147 8.05 9.36 -17.83
CA LYS A 147 8.55 8.02 -17.53
C LYS A 147 7.68 7.35 -16.48
N ASP A 148 7.50 6.05 -16.63
CA ASP A 148 6.93 5.20 -15.61
C ASP A 148 7.72 5.38 -14.30
N PRO A 149 7.09 5.94 -13.26
CA PRO A 149 7.75 6.23 -12.00
C PRO A 149 8.28 4.98 -11.29
N LEU A 150 7.90 3.78 -11.72
CA LEU A 150 8.31 2.52 -11.12
C LEU A 150 9.68 2.05 -11.57
N ILE A 151 10.16 2.49 -12.74
CA ILE A 151 11.39 1.95 -13.32
C ILE A 151 12.65 2.47 -12.64
N GLU A 152 12.61 3.64 -11.98
CA GLU A 152 13.81 4.27 -11.39
C GLU A 152 13.56 4.87 -10.01
N GLY A 153 12.73 4.27 -9.19
CA GLY A 153 12.40 4.84 -7.87
C GLY A 153 11.63 6.17 -7.94
N GLY A 154 11.07 6.50 -9.09
CA GLY A 154 10.39 7.77 -9.35
C GLY A 154 9.11 8.00 -8.55
N HIS A 155 8.61 6.99 -7.83
CA HIS A 155 7.58 7.16 -6.81
C HIS A 155 8.07 7.90 -5.58
N TYR A 156 9.37 8.00 -5.42
CA TYR A 156 9.98 8.37 -4.16
C TYR A 156 10.66 9.71 -4.27
N LEU A 157 10.32 10.61 -3.35
CA LEU A 157 11.02 11.86 -3.04
C LEU A 157 11.70 12.50 -4.27
N THR A 158 10.90 13.05 -5.17
CA THR A 158 11.43 13.76 -6.33
C THR A 158 11.93 15.14 -5.89
N GLU A 159 12.99 15.67 -6.52
CA GLU A 159 13.45 17.05 -6.29
C GLU A 159 12.36 18.09 -6.60
N ASN A 160 11.41 17.78 -7.49
CA ASN A 160 10.23 18.59 -7.73
C ASN A 160 9.08 18.13 -6.82
N PRO A 161 8.74 18.88 -5.77
CA PRO A 161 7.74 18.48 -4.80
C PRO A 161 6.34 18.40 -5.40
N LEU A 162 6.01 19.20 -6.43
CA LEU A 162 4.69 19.21 -7.06
C LEU A 162 4.74 18.54 -8.43
N SER A 163 4.34 17.26 -8.46
CA SER A 163 4.46 16.45 -9.66
C SER A 163 3.31 15.45 -9.82
N TRP A 164 3.13 14.93 -11.03
CA TRP A 164 2.26 13.80 -11.28
C TRP A 164 2.97 12.74 -12.12
N GLY A 165 2.49 11.51 -12.01
CA GLY A 165 2.92 10.40 -12.83
C GLY A 165 1.79 9.40 -13.00
N TYR A 166 2.00 8.37 -13.83
CA TYR A 166 1.02 7.32 -14.02
C TYR A 166 1.67 5.95 -14.07
N TRP A 167 0.89 4.95 -13.71
CA TRP A 167 1.26 3.55 -13.84
C TRP A 167 -0.02 2.70 -14.00
N GLY A 168 0.14 1.49 -14.47
CA GLY A 168 -0.95 0.58 -14.69
C GLY A 168 -0.51 -0.88 -14.63
N ALA A 169 -1.47 -1.79 -14.56
CA ALA A 169 -1.21 -3.20 -14.61
C ALA A 169 -0.82 -3.65 -16.02
N SER A 170 0.30 -4.35 -16.16
CA SER A 170 0.77 -4.96 -17.40
C SER A 170 1.17 -6.41 -17.17
N GLU A 171 1.57 -7.12 -18.23
CA GLU A 171 2.09 -8.48 -18.07
C GLU A 171 3.38 -8.53 -17.27
N ASP A 172 4.19 -7.49 -17.42
CA ASP A 172 5.50 -7.39 -16.76
C ASP A 172 5.42 -6.61 -15.45
N MET A 173 4.40 -5.76 -15.28
CA MET A 173 4.23 -4.90 -14.13
C MET A 173 3.03 -5.33 -13.29
N TRP A 174 3.32 -5.78 -12.08
CA TRP A 174 2.34 -6.32 -11.14
C TRP A 174 1.58 -5.28 -10.33
N LEU A 175 1.99 -4.05 -10.41
CA LEU A 175 1.39 -2.99 -9.65
C LEU A 175 0.00 -2.68 -10.19
N GLY A 176 -0.94 -2.61 -9.29
CA GLY A 176 -2.26 -2.08 -9.54
C GLY A 176 -3.35 -3.04 -9.98
N GLY A 177 -3.11 -4.32 -10.22
CA GLY A 177 -4.25 -5.12 -10.65
C GLY A 177 -4.09 -6.63 -10.62
N ASN A 178 -2.91 -7.14 -10.79
CA ASN A 178 -2.73 -8.58 -10.97
C ASN A 178 -2.45 -9.34 -9.67
N TRP A 179 -2.61 -8.71 -8.52
CA TRP A 179 -2.44 -9.38 -7.24
C TRP A 179 -3.60 -10.34 -6.96
N ALA A 180 -3.27 -11.49 -6.41
CA ALA A 180 -4.24 -12.50 -5.98
C ALA A 180 -5.03 -12.05 -4.74
N ARG A 181 -5.84 -10.98 -4.89
CA ARG A 181 -6.65 -10.32 -3.87
C ARG A 181 -7.96 -9.81 -4.44
N GLY A 182 -8.94 -9.57 -3.57
CA GLY A 182 -10.19 -8.89 -3.91
C GLY A 182 -10.92 -9.48 -5.11
N LYS A 183 -11.35 -8.62 -6.05
CA LYS A 183 -12.04 -9.04 -7.27
C LYS A 183 -11.11 -9.79 -8.23
N ALA A 184 -9.83 -9.48 -8.26
CA ALA A 184 -8.88 -10.18 -9.12
C ALA A 184 -8.92 -11.70 -8.87
N ILE A 185 -9.02 -12.14 -7.60
CA ILE A 185 -9.22 -13.56 -7.27
C ILE A 185 -10.60 -14.05 -7.71
N LYS A 186 -11.67 -13.30 -7.42
CA LYS A 186 -13.05 -13.71 -7.71
C LYS A 186 -13.27 -13.91 -9.22
N ASN A 187 -12.63 -13.07 -10.03
CA ASN A 187 -12.77 -13.05 -11.48
C ASN A 187 -11.63 -13.79 -12.21
N ASP A 188 -10.76 -14.47 -11.47
CA ASP A 188 -9.59 -15.20 -11.99
C ASP A 188 -8.63 -14.33 -12.84
N ILE A 189 -8.54 -13.05 -12.51
CA ILE A 189 -7.66 -12.04 -13.12
C ILE A 189 -6.49 -11.77 -12.18
N TRP A 190 -5.60 -12.76 -12.06
CA TRP A 190 -4.39 -12.65 -11.24
C TRP A 190 -3.30 -13.53 -11.81
N LYS A 191 -2.04 -13.20 -11.51
CA LYS A 191 -0.90 -13.95 -12.07
C LYS A 191 -0.72 -15.30 -11.38
N LYS A 192 -0.84 -16.35 -12.13
CA LYS A 192 -0.61 -17.73 -11.71
C LYS A 192 0.85 -18.09 -11.96
N ASP A 193 1.74 -17.53 -11.17
CA ASP A 193 3.17 -17.71 -11.27
C ASP A 193 3.77 -17.96 -9.87
N PRO A 194 4.04 -19.21 -9.50
CA PRO A 194 4.60 -19.55 -8.19
C PRO A 194 6.06 -19.11 -8.03
N ASP A 195 6.77 -18.82 -9.11
CA ASP A 195 8.16 -18.42 -9.09
C ASP A 195 8.34 -16.90 -8.98
N HIS A 196 7.26 -16.14 -9.20
CA HIS A 196 7.27 -14.69 -9.01
C HIS A 196 7.23 -14.32 -7.53
N ASN A 197 8.34 -13.79 -7.03
CA ASN A 197 8.43 -13.32 -5.65
C ASN A 197 8.03 -11.85 -5.51
N PHE A 198 6.74 -11.57 -5.42
CA PHE A 198 6.23 -10.23 -5.20
C PHE A 198 6.74 -9.56 -3.92
N CYS A 199 7.08 -10.35 -2.89
CA CYS A 199 7.54 -9.81 -1.60
C CYS A 199 8.93 -9.15 -1.68
N SER A 200 9.75 -9.47 -2.68
CA SER A 200 11.11 -8.95 -2.84
C SER A 200 11.19 -7.62 -3.60
N ILE A 201 10.08 -7.15 -4.18
CA ILE A 201 10.04 -5.92 -4.96
C ILE A 201 9.35 -4.79 -4.19
N LEU A 202 9.40 -3.59 -4.76
CA LEU A 202 8.73 -2.41 -4.24
C LEU A 202 7.25 -2.69 -3.94
N SER A 203 6.75 -2.13 -2.85
CA SER A 203 5.38 -2.39 -2.33
C SER A 203 5.11 -3.83 -1.88
N GLY A 204 6.11 -4.71 -1.98
CA GLY A 204 6.12 -6.03 -1.35
C GLY A 204 6.39 -5.94 0.16
N ALA A 205 6.72 -7.08 0.77
CA ALA A 205 6.98 -7.12 2.21
C ALA A 205 8.44 -6.89 2.59
N ARG A 206 9.35 -6.79 1.63
CA ARG A 206 10.75 -6.51 1.93
C ARG A 206 10.89 -5.11 2.51
N ASN A 207 11.67 -5.00 3.57
CA ASN A 207 12.01 -3.76 4.26
C ASN A 207 10.88 -3.07 5.06
N PHE A 208 9.73 -3.71 5.31
CA PHE A 208 8.67 -3.06 6.09
C PHE A 208 9.08 -2.78 7.56
N LEU A 209 10.09 -3.50 8.09
CA LEU A 209 10.71 -3.25 9.40
C LEU A 209 11.96 -2.37 9.30
N GLY A 210 12.36 -1.96 8.11
CA GLY A 210 13.65 -1.30 7.89
C GLY A 210 14.83 -2.28 7.88
N GLY A 211 16.04 -1.73 7.71
CA GLY A 211 17.29 -2.48 7.71
C GLY A 211 17.87 -2.78 6.32
N HIS A 212 17.18 -2.43 5.26
CA HIS A 212 17.64 -2.51 3.87
C HIS A 212 17.69 -1.13 3.25
N ASP A 213 18.80 -0.78 2.62
CA ASP A 213 19.01 0.55 2.04
C ASP A 213 18.67 0.60 0.53
N ASP A 214 18.51 -0.55 -0.09
CA ASP A 214 18.24 -0.70 -1.53
C ASP A 214 16.76 -0.59 -1.90
N ILE A 215 15.88 -0.57 -0.92
CA ILE A 215 14.43 -0.40 -1.09
C ILE A 215 13.87 0.42 0.07
N PRO A 216 13.00 1.40 -0.17
CA PRO A 216 12.39 2.20 0.89
C PRO A 216 11.61 1.35 1.89
N GLN A 217 11.67 1.73 3.17
CA GLN A 217 10.81 1.16 4.19
C GLN A 217 9.36 1.57 3.92
N GLU A 218 8.49 0.60 3.67
CA GLU A 218 7.08 0.85 3.44
C GLU A 218 6.19 -0.14 4.19
N ILE A 219 5.14 0.39 4.82
CA ILE A 219 4.03 -0.40 5.36
C ILE A 219 2.73 -0.01 4.70
N SER A 220 1.72 -0.85 4.78
CA SER A 220 0.39 -0.45 4.34
C SER A 220 -0.67 -0.51 5.45
N ILE A 221 -1.68 0.36 5.32
CA ILE A 221 -2.89 0.35 6.13
C ILE A 221 -4.07 0.17 5.17
N GLN A 222 -4.73 -1.00 5.25
CA GLN A 222 -5.89 -1.32 4.41
C GLN A 222 -7.15 -1.07 5.24
N LEU A 223 -7.84 0.06 5.01
CA LEU A 223 -8.80 0.64 5.92
C LEU A 223 -8.12 0.93 7.27
N TRP A 224 -8.27 0.05 8.25
CA TRP A 224 -7.61 0.14 9.57
C TRP A 224 -6.55 -0.95 9.83
N LYS A 225 -6.39 -1.89 8.90
CA LYS A 225 -5.53 -3.06 9.05
C LYS A 225 -4.09 -2.73 8.70
N ILE A 226 -3.18 -2.85 9.65
CA ILE A 226 -1.74 -2.66 9.43
C ILE A 226 -1.18 -3.92 8.77
N ASN A 227 -0.50 -3.78 7.64
CA ASN A 227 0.04 -4.87 6.84
C ASN A 227 1.50 -4.62 6.45
N PRO A 228 2.28 -5.69 6.21
CA PRO A 228 3.68 -5.58 5.81
C PRO A 228 3.88 -5.27 4.30
N CYS A 229 2.82 -5.23 3.51
CA CYS A 229 2.89 -5.02 2.06
C CYS A 229 1.65 -4.30 1.54
N CYS A 230 1.76 -3.67 0.37
CA CYS A 230 0.68 -2.91 -0.25
C CYS A 230 -0.60 -3.73 -0.50
N PRO A 231 -0.56 -4.97 -1.06
CA PRO A 231 -1.79 -5.73 -1.28
C PRO A 231 -2.45 -6.22 0.02
N GLY A 232 -1.77 -6.12 1.15
CA GLY A 232 -2.24 -6.59 2.43
C GLY A 232 -2.32 -8.11 2.57
N THR A 233 -2.64 -8.56 3.77
CA THR A 233 -2.89 -9.98 4.09
C THR A 233 -4.26 -10.16 4.73
N HIS A 234 -4.80 -11.37 4.71
CA HIS A 234 -6.01 -11.67 5.47
C HIS A 234 -5.79 -11.63 7.00
N PHE A 235 -4.53 -11.70 7.44
CA PHE A 235 -4.11 -11.65 8.83
C PHE A 235 -3.26 -10.42 9.07
N PRO A 236 -3.86 -9.24 9.34
CA PRO A 236 -3.13 -8.01 9.56
C PRO A 236 -2.29 -8.08 10.83
N MET A 237 -1.22 -7.31 10.86
CA MET A 237 -0.34 -7.18 12.03
C MET A 237 -1.02 -6.49 13.22
N GLY A 238 -1.98 -5.60 12.95
CA GLY A 238 -2.69 -4.85 13.98
C GLY A 238 -3.85 -4.01 13.42
N ASP A 239 -4.51 -3.28 14.32
CA ASP A 239 -5.60 -2.33 14.03
C ASP A 239 -5.12 -0.91 14.35
N ALA A 240 -4.89 -0.10 13.32
CA ALA A 240 -4.36 1.25 13.43
C ALA A 240 -5.30 2.24 14.18
N ARG A 241 -6.59 1.92 14.32
CA ARG A 241 -7.52 2.73 15.13
C ARG A 241 -7.26 2.61 16.64
N LYS A 242 -6.65 1.50 17.06
CA LYS A 242 -6.53 1.10 18.47
C LYS A 242 -5.08 1.01 18.94
N GLN A 243 -4.14 0.90 18.01
CA GLN A 243 -2.74 0.58 18.31
C GLN A 243 -1.82 1.56 17.56
N LYS A 244 -0.83 2.09 18.27
CA LYS A 244 0.24 2.85 17.63
C LYS A 244 0.97 1.95 16.63
N VAL A 245 1.14 2.42 15.41
CA VAL A 245 1.85 1.70 14.33
C VAL A 245 3.25 1.29 14.79
N ALA A 246 3.99 2.18 15.44
CA ALA A 246 5.32 1.91 15.99
C ALA A 246 5.33 0.70 16.93
N HIS A 247 4.33 0.56 17.80
CA HIS A 247 4.23 -0.60 18.72
C HIS A 247 3.94 -1.90 17.97
N VAL A 248 3.12 -1.86 16.92
CA VAL A 248 2.84 -3.05 16.09
C VAL A 248 4.12 -3.51 15.38
N LEU A 249 4.88 -2.58 14.79
CA LEU A 249 6.15 -2.88 14.13
C LEU A 249 7.22 -3.38 15.13
N GLN A 250 7.27 -2.81 16.33
CA GLN A 250 8.16 -3.27 17.37
C GLN A 250 7.87 -4.73 17.76
N ARG A 251 6.60 -5.14 17.84
CA ARG A 251 6.26 -6.56 18.07
C ARG A 251 6.62 -7.42 16.86
N ALA A 252 6.34 -6.98 15.65
CA ALA A 252 6.72 -7.69 14.44
C ALA A 252 8.24 -7.91 14.34
N SER A 253 9.05 -6.93 14.76
CA SER A 253 10.52 -7.03 14.76
C SER A 253 11.07 -8.04 15.77
N LYS A 254 10.26 -8.49 16.72
CA LYS A 254 10.61 -9.56 17.68
C LYS A 254 10.05 -10.93 17.30
N ASN A 255 9.40 -11.04 16.14
CA ASN A 255 8.84 -12.29 15.65
C ASN A 255 9.65 -12.79 14.46
N ALA A 256 10.22 -14.00 14.60
CA ALA A 256 11.11 -14.58 13.59
C ALA A 256 10.45 -14.76 12.22
N VAL A 257 9.13 -15.05 12.18
CA VAL A 257 8.37 -15.15 10.92
C VAL A 257 8.35 -13.82 10.19
N PHE A 258 8.05 -12.71 10.89
CA PHE A 258 8.01 -11.37 10.29
C PHE A 258 9.41 -10.82 9.97
N LYS A 259 10.46 -11.20 10.73
CA LYS A 259 11.84 -10.89 10.35
C LYS A 259 12.20 -11.49 8.99
N ILE A 260 11.87 -12.76 8.79
CA ILE A 260 12.11 -13.46 7.52
C ILE A 260 11.27 -12.84 6.39
N LEU A 261 10.03 -12.46 6.67
CA LEU A 261 9.20 -11.76 5.69
C LEU A 261 9.80 -10.41 5.31
N ASN A 262 10.43 -9.70 6.25
CA ASN A 262 11.14 -8.44 5.99
C ASN A 262 12.32 -8.57 5.03
N GLU A 263 12.93 -9.76 4.96
CA GLU A 263 13.97 -10.07 3.96
C GLU A 263 13.38 -10.28 2.55
N GLY A 264 12.06 -10.29 2.39
CA GLY A 264 11.40 -10.60 1.13
C GLY A 264 11.43 -12.08 0.75
N THR A 265 11.60 -12.98 1.72
CA THR A 265 11.73 -14.44 1.51
C THR A 265 10.55 -15.23 2.13
N PRO A 266 9.31 -15.03 1.66
CA PRO A 266 8.11 -15.59 2.31
C PRO A 266 8.10 -17.13 2.36
N LEU A 267 8.80 -17.82 1.48
CA LEU A 267 8.89 -19.30 1.50
C LEU A 267 9.75 -19.81 2.67
N GLU A 268 10.49 -18.95 3.33
CA GLU A 268 11.31 -19.28 4.50
C GLU A 268 10.63 -18.94 5.83
N MET A 269 9.48 -18.25 5.82
CA MET A 269 8.74 -17.83 7.02
C MET A 269 8.44 -18.98 8.00
N GLY A 270 8.31 -20.21 7.47
CA GLY A 270 8.00 -21.39 8.27
C GLY A 270 9.17 -22.01 9.00
N VAL A 271 10.40 -21.65 8.64
CA VAL A 271 11.61 -22.29 9.22
C VAL A 271 11.67 -22.19 10.76
N PRO A 272 11.38 -21.03 11.38
CA PRO A 272 11.39 -20.91 12.83
C PRO A 272 10.36 -21.80 13.55
N ILE A 273 9.34 -22.26 12.85
CA ILE A 273 8.27 -23.09 13.39
C ILE A 273 8.28 -24.53 12.83
N GLY A 274 9.41 -24.96 12.27
CA GLY A 274 9.62 -26.33 11.80
C GLY A 274 9.06 -26.67 10.42
N ILE A 275 8.64 -25.69 9.63
CA ILE A 275 8.18 -25.88 8.23
C ILE A 275 9.35 -25.58 7.29
N SER A 276 9.82 -26.59 6.56
CA SER A 276 10.95 -26.44 5.64
C SER A 276 10.59 -25.60 4.41
N LYS A 277 11.60 -24.94 3.83
CA LYS A 277 11.46 -24.24 2.55
C LYS A 277 10.93 -25.14 1.42
N GLN A 278 11.29 -26.42 1.44
CA GLN A 278 10.79 -27.39 0.46
C GLN A 278 9.26 -27.59 0.60
N GLN A 279 8.77 -27.78 1.82
CA GLN A 279 7.32 -27.88 2.08
C GLN A 279 6.57 -26.58 1.66
N ALA A 280 7.15 -25.44 1.98
CA ALA A 280 6.64 -24.13 1.57
C ALA A 280 6.56 -24.00 0.04
N SER A 281 7.64 -24.37 -0.66
CA SER A 281 7.71 -24.32 -2.13
C SER A 281 6.70 -25.24 -2.80
N LEU A 282 6.50 -26.46 -2.29
CA LEU A 282 5.48 -27.37 -2.79
C LEU A 282 4.07 -26.78 -2.65
N LYS A 283 3.77 -26.20 -1.48
CA LYS A 283 2.48 -25.55 -1.24
C LYS A 283 2.27 -24.29 -2.09
N ASN A 284 3.32 -23.49 -2.29
CA ASN A 284 3.27 -22.34 -3.19
C ASN A 284 2.99 -22.73 -4.64
N LYS A 285 3.61 -23.82 -5.14
CA LYS A 285 3.32 -24.37 -6.47
C LYS A 285 1.87 -24.81 -6.62
N GLU A 286 1.31 -25.46 -5.60
CA GLU A 286 -0.11 -25.83 -5.56
C GLU A 286 -1.01 -24.59 -5.65
N LEU A 287 -0.69 -23.55 -4.87
CA LEU A 287 -1.44 -22.30 -4.81
C LEU A 287 -1.14 -21.34 -5.97
N LYS A 288 -0.09 -21.58 -6.73
CA LYS A 288 0.33 -20.83 -7.94
C LYS A 288 0.63 -19.35 -7.72
N ASN A 289 0.73 -18.88 -6.47
CA ASN A 289 1.00 -17.48 -6.19
C ASN A 289 1.48 -17.27 -4.76
N ILE A 290 2.52 -16.48 -4.60
CA ILE A 290 3.17 -16.22 -3.30
C ILE A 290 2.25 -15.52 -2.29
N CYS A 291 1.33 -14.66 -2.74
CA CYS A 291 0.38 -13.99 -1.84
C CYS A 291 -0.65 -14.98 -1.28
N LEU A 292 -1.08 -15.95 -2.09
CA LEU A 292 -1.99 -17.03 -1.64
C LEU A 292 -1.28 -17.97 -0.67
N TYR A 293 0.01 -18.26 -0.93
CA TYR A 293 0.82 -19.01 0.03
C TYR A 293 0.96 -18.26 1.35
N CYS A 294 1.28 -16.98 1.34
CA CYS A 294 1.40 -16.17 2.55
C CYS A 294 0.12 -16.22 3.41
N ASP A 295 -1.05 -16.02 2.80
CA ASP A 295 -2.33 -16.11 3.52
C ASP A 295 -2.61 -17.51 4.06
N HIS A 296 -2.34 -18.56 3.28
CA HIS A 296 -2.47 -19.93 3.72
C HIS A 296 -1.55 -20.22 4.92
N PHE A 297 -0.30 -19.81 4.84
CA PHE A 297 0.68 -19.99 5.92
C PHE A 297 0.23 -19.29 7.21
N LEU A 298 -0.12 -18.00 7.13
CA LEU A 298 -0.58 -17.24 8.29
C LEU A 298 -1.87 -17.83 8.89
N LYS A 299 -2.79 -18.32 8.04
CA LYS A 299 -4.02 -18.99 8.48
C LYS A 299 -3.73 -20.28 9.25
N CYS A 300 -2.91 -21.15 8.70
CA CYS A 300 -2.60 -22.44 9.29
C CYS A 300 -1.81 -22.31 10.62
N ASN A 301 -1.01 -21.25 10.75
CA ASN A 301 -0.14 -21.05 11.90
C ASN A 301 -0.59 -19.89 12.80
N LYS A 302 -1.87 -19.46 12.67
CA LYS A 302 -2.41 -18.29 13.37
C LYS A 302 -2.13 -18.34 14.88
N ASN A 303 -2.39 -19.46 15.54
CA ASN A 303 -2.25 -19.61 16.99
C ASN A 303 -0.80 -19.59 17.48
N ILE A 304 0.17 -19.83 16.59
CA ILE A 304 1.62 -19.73 16.88
C ILE A 304 2.08 -18.28 16.74
N ILE A 305 1.59 -17.58 15.69
CA ILE A 305 2.08 -16.27 15.26
C ILE A 305 1.35 -15.13 15.98
N PHE A 306 0.06 -15.31 16.30
CA PHE A 306 -0.81 -14.28 16.87
C PHE A 306 -1.45 -14.71 18.18
N ASP A 307 -1.82 -13.72 19.01
CA ASP A 307 -2.66 -13.85 20.18
C ASP A 307 -3.75 -12.75 20.18
N GLU A 308 -4.44 -12.58 21.29
CA GLU A 308 -5.49 -11.55 21.46
C GLU A 308 -4.95 -10.11 21.35
N ASN A 309 -3.66 -9.92 21.61
CA ASN A 309 -2.98 -8.61 21.53
C ASN A 309 -2.31 -8.35 20.17
N GLY A 310 -2.38 -9.29 19.23
CA GLY A 310 -1.80 -9.22 17.87
C GLY A 310 -0.61 -10.16 17.69
N ILE A 311 0.52 -9.67 17.16
CA ILE A 311 1.70 -10.50 16.88
C ILE A 311 2.37 -10.91 18.18
N LYS A 312 2.64 -12.22 18.35
CA LYS A 312 3.44 -12.78 19.45
C LYS A 312 4.93 -12.53 19.25
N GLU A 313 5.68 -12.43 20.34
CA GLU A 313 7.14 -12.57 20.27
C GLU A 313 7.47 -14.04 19.96
N LEU A 314 8.34 -14.27 18.99
CA LEU A 314 8.80 -15.58 18.54
C LEU A 314 10.28 -15.47 18.19
N ALA A 315 11.09 -16.26 18.88
CA ALA A 315 12.55 -16.25 18.74
C ALA A 315 13.02 -16.92 17.43
#